data_3fefc59f25585072f25885a263fa974e
#
_entry.id   3fefc59f25585072f25885a263fa974e
#
_cell.length_a   1.000
_cell.length_b   1.000
_cell.length_c   1.000
_cell.angle_alpha   90.00
_cell.angle_beta   90.00
_cell.angle_gamma   90.00
#
_symmetry.space_group_name_H-M   'P 1'
#
loop_
_entity.id
_entity.type
_entity.pdbx_description
1 polymer ?
#
loop_
_entity_poly.entity_id
_entity_poly.type
_entity_poly.pdbx_seq_one_letter_code
_entity_poly.pdbx_strand_id
1 'polypeptide(L)'
;MLTSPSLGRPEIQAELISEALYSASVGFLVWDEDRRYVAANAAACEILGTTLEELLGQEVEAHTAAGLDRLGGALTSEFSSGKTVLQRFDGRGQVEIFYATFPTKTAGMPFMATVIAPLS
;
A
#
# COMPACT_ATOMS: atom_id res chain seq x y z
N MET A 1 -27.51 21.58 0.24
CA MET A 1 -26.30 21.21 0.52
C MET A 1 -25.25 22.08 -0.04
N LEU A 2 -24.17 22.04 0.50
CA LEU A 2 -23.25 22.86 0.18
C LEU A 2 -22.34 22.34 -0.77
N THR A 3 -22.38 22.83 -1.93
CA THR A 3 -21.32 22.57 -2.80
C THR A 3 -20.49 23.77 -2.77
N SER A 4 -19.44 23.69 -2.07
CA SER A 4 -18.48 24.75 -2.09
C SER A 4 -17.60 24.57 -3.31
N PRO A 5 -17.39 25.59 -4.12
CA PRO A 5 -16.46 25.47 -5.25
C PRO A 5 -15.07 25.02 -4.82
N SER A 6 -14.70 25.29 -3.57
CA SER A 6 -13.40 24.89 -3.08
C SER A 6 -13.26 23.39 -2.90
N LEU A 7 -14.36 22.64 -2.74
CA LEU A 7 -14.28 21.20 -2.57
C LEU A 7 -13.73 20.48 -3.81
N GLY A 8 -13.92 21.08 -4.97
CA GLY A 8 -13.39 20.46 -6.19
C GLY A 8 -11.95 20.82 -6.52
N ARG A 9 -11.30 21.60 -5.70
CA ARG A 9 -9.92 21.99 -5.97
C ARG A 9 -8.98 20.84 -5.74
N PRO A 10 -7.96 20.68 -6.59
CA PRO A 10 -7.05 19.54 -6.48
C PRO A 10 -6.38 19.39 -5.12
N GLU A 11 -5.98 20.49 -4.50
CA GLU A 11 -5.32 20.40 -3.20
C GLU A 11 -6.28 19.95 -2.10
N ILE A 12 -7.55 20.33 -2.19
CA ILE A 12 -8.56 19.89 -1.23
C ILE A 12 -8.89 18.42 -1.46
N GLN A 13 -9.04 18.02 -2.71
CA GLN A 13 -9.30 16.62 -3.04
C GLN A 13 -8.15 15.72 -2.58
N ALA A 14 -6.91 16.14 -2.80
CA ALA A 14 -5.75 15.37 -2.37
C ALA A 14 -5.74 15.22 -0.86
N GLU A 15 -6.08 16.26 -0.13
CA GLU A 15 -6.12 16.22 1.32
C GLU A 15 -7.21 15.28 1.84
N LEU A 16 -8.39 15.34 1.24
CA LEU A 16 -9.50 14.48 1.64
C LEU A 16 -9.18 13.01 1.36
N ILE A 17 -8.62 12.72 0.20
CA ILE A 17 -8.25 11.36 -0.16
C ILE A 17 -7.15 10.86 0.77
N SER A 18 -6.18 11.70 1.06
CA SER A 18 -5.08 11.35 1.94
C SER A 18 -5.58 10.99 3.34
N GLU A 19 -6.47 11.79 3.89
CA GLU A 19 -7.04 11.50 5.20
C GLU A 19 -7.86 10.22 5.19
N ALA A 20 -8.65 10.03 4.15
CA ALA A 20 -9.49 8.85 4.02
C ALA A 20 -8.64 7.58 3.96
N LEU A 21 -7.56 7.63 3.19
CA LEU A 21 -6.66 6.46 3.08
C LEU A 21 -5.90 6.21 4.36
N TYR A 22 -5.49 7.27 5.04
CA TYR A 22 -4.75 7.11 6.29
C TYR A 22 -5.60 6.44 7.36
N SER A 23 -6.90 6.72 7.37
CA SER A 23 -7.83 6.21 8.37
C SER A 23 -8.58 4.95 7.93
N ALA A 24 -8.34 4.49 6.70
CA ALA A 24 -9.08 3.35 6.16
C ALA A 24 -8.76 2.06 6.89
N SER A 25 -9.69 1.12 6.86
CA SER A 25 -9.48 -0.21 7.43
C SER A 25 -8.76 -1.15 6.46
N VAL A 26 -8.65 -0.78 5.20
CA VAL A 26 -7.80 -1.53 4.26
C VAL A 26 -6.40 -0.96 4.30
N GLY A 27 -5.41 -1.79 4.08
CA GLY A 27 -4.02 -1.34 4.08
C GLY A 27 -3.68 -0.61 2.78
N PHE A 28 -2.96 0.48 2.91
CA PHE A 28 -2.48 1.24 1.76
C PHE A 28 -0.99 1.47 1.90
N LEU A 29 -0.26 1.11 0.85
CA LEU A 29 1.20 1.15 0.85
C LEU A 29 1.67 1.86 -0.40
N VAL A 30 2.78 2.57 -0.29
CA VAL A 30 3.44 3.18 -1.46
C VAL A 30 4.90 2.76 -1.44
N TRP A 31 5.42 2.39 -2.59
CA TRP A 31 6.83 2.00 -2.70
C TRP A 31 7.44 2.62 -3.96
N ASP A 32 8.76 2.77 -3.91
CA ASP A 32 9.49 3.51 -4.94
C ASP A 32 10.11 2.58 -5.99
N GLU A 33 10.91 3.16 -6.86
CA GLU A 33 11.55 2.41 -7.94
C GLU A 33 12.52 1.35 -7.45
N ASP A 34 13.03 1.51 -6.25
CA ASP A 34 13.94 0.53 -5.64
C ASP A 34 13.17 -0.54 -4.87
N ARG A 35 11.84 -0.53 -5.00
CA ARG A 35 10.96 -1.49 -4.34
C ARG A 35 11.03 -1.39 -2.82
N ARG A 36 11.21 -0.18 -2.32
CA ARG A 36 11.24 0.06 -0.89
C ARG A 36 10.02 0.88 -0.49
N TYR A 37 9.44 0.52 0.62
CA TYR A 37 8.26 1.23 1.12
C TYR A 37 8.62 2.64 1.53
N VAL A 38 7.82 3.59 1.11
CA VAL A 38 7.98 5.01 1.45
C VAL A 38 6.79 5.55 2.22
N ALA A 39 5.67 4.85 2.22
CA ALA A 39 4.49 5.27 2.97
C ALA A 39 3.57 4.09 3.24
N ALA A 40 2.84 4.16 4.32
CA ALA A 40 1.84 3.14 4.66
C ALA A 40 0.85 3.74 5.65
N ASN A 41 -0.39 3.29 5.60
CA ASN A 41 -1.36 3.70 6.61
C ASN A 41 -1.33 2.74 7.81
N ALA A 42 -2.06 3.06 8.84
CA ALA A 42 -2.06 2.27 10.06
C ALA A 42 -2.55 0.84 9.82
N ALA A 43 -3.59 0.68 9.00
CA ALA A 43 -4.13 -0.65 8.70
C ALA A 43 -3.09 -1.54 8.02
N ALA A 44 -2.29 -0.99 7.11
CA ALA A 44 -1.24 -1.77 6.45
C ALA A 44 -0.21 -2.27 7.46
N CYS A 45 0.21 -1.41 8.37
CA CYS A 45 1.17 -1.79 9.40
C CYS A 45 0.60 -2.89 10.30
N GLU A 46 -0.68 -2.80 10.65
CA GLU A 46 -1.32 -3.80 11.47
C GLU A 46 -1.43 -5.15 10.76
N ILE A 47 -1.83 -5.14 9.51
CA ILE A 47 -1.92 -6.35 8.71
C ILE A 47 -0.56 -7.02 8.57
N LEU A 48 0.48 -6.23 8.37
CA LEU A 48 1.84 -6.74 8.19
C LEU A 48 2.56 -7.04 9.51
N GLY A 49 2.00 -6.60 10.62
CA GLY A 49 2.60 -6.86 11.93
C GLY A 49 3.86 -6.06 12.18
N THR A 50 3.84 -4.79 11.81
CA THR A 50 5.01 -3.93 11.94
C THR A 50 4.59 -2.50 12.31
N THR A 51 5.56 -1.65 12.51
CA THR A 51 5.32 -0.22 12.72
C THR A 51 5.74 0.52 11.47
N LEU A 52 5.29 1.74 11.32
CA LEU A 52 5.69 2.56 10.18
C LEU A 52 7.20 2.76 10.15
N GLU A 53 7.79 3.03 11.30
CA GLU A 53 9.24 3.24 11.36
C GLU A 53 10.03 2.03 10.89
N GLU A 54 9.57 0.85 11.27
CA GLU A 54 10.24 -0.39 10.85
C GLU A 54 10.01 -0.70 9.39
N LEU A 55 8.85 -0.34 8.88
CA LEU A 55 8.48 -0.64 7.51
C LEU A 55 9.20 0.23 6.50
N LEU A 56 9.37 1.51 6.81
CA LEU A 56 9.98 2.43 5.87
C LEU A 56 11.39 2.00 5.49
N GLY A 57 11.63 1.92 4.21
CA GLY A 57 12.93 1.48 3.69
C GLY A 57 13.07 -0.02 3.50
N GLN A 58 12.10 -0.80 3.99
CA GLN A 58 12.13 -2.25 3.75
C GLN A 58 11.77 -2.55 2.30
N GLU A 59 12.37 -3.58 1.76
CA GLU A 59 12.03 -4.00 0.41
C GLU A 59 10.68 -4.71 0.41
N VAL A 60 9.93 -4.52 -0.65
CA VAL A 60 8.61 -5.16 -0.80
C VAL A 60 8.74 -6.67 -0.68
N GLU A 61 9.80 -7.25 -1.19
CA GLU A 61 10.03 -8.69 -1.15
C GLU A 61 10.31 -9.24 0.24
N ALA A 62 10.63 -8.38 1.20
CA ALA A 62 11.02 -8.83 2.53
C ALA A 62 9.95 -9.62 3.26
N HIS A 63 8.68 -9.44 2.88
CA HIS A 63 7.59 -10.14 3.57
C HIS A 63 6.82 -11.10 2.66
N THR A 64 7.39 -11.47 1.53
CA THR A 64 6.70 -12.40 0.65
C THR A 64 7.00 -13.83 1.09
N ALA A 65 5.95 -14.58 1.33
CA ALA A 65 6.10 -15.96 1.78
C ALA A 65 6.26 -16.93 0.63
N ALA A 66 5.74 -16.60 -0.52
CA ALA A 66 5.70 -17.50 -1.66
C ALA A 66 6.72 -17.18 -2.72
N GLY A 67 7.70 -16.41 -2.38
CA GLY A 67 8.73 -16.03 -3.31
C GLY A 67 8.32 -14.90 -4.22
N LEU A 68 9.28 -14.44 -4.97
CA LEU A 68 9.09 -13.26 -5.79
C LEU A 68 8.11 -13.42 -6.91
N ASP A 69 7.86 -14.64 -7.35
CA ASP A 69 7.00 -14.85 -8.49
C ASP A 69 5.60 -14.34 -8.30
N ARG A 70 5.10 -14.40 -7.09
CA ARG A 70 3.77 -13.94 -6.81
C ARG A 70 3.67 -12.44 -6.79
N LEU A 71 4.61 -11.77 -6.17
CA LEU A 71 4.67 -10.34 -6.18
C LEU A 71 5.43 -9.82 -7.38
N GLY A 72 6.22 -10.67 -8.02
CA GLY A 72 6.93 -10.30 -9.22
C GLY A 72 6.01 -9.73 -10.27
N GLY A 73 4.85 -10.36 -10.43
CA GLY A 73 3.83 -9.82 -11.33
C GLY A 73 3.25 -8.50 -10.85
N ALA A 74 3.16 -8.32 -9.54
CA ALA A 74 2.66 -7.09 -8.96
C ALA A 74 3.69 -5.98 -8.95
N LEU A 75 4.96 -6.32 -9.17
CA LEU A 75 6.03 -5.34 -9.17
C LEU A 75 6.28 -4.72 -10.54
N THR A 76 5.42 -5.02 -11.49
CA THR A 76 5.52 -4.40 -12.80
C THR A 76 5.00 -2.97 -12.70
N SER A 77 5.21 -2.19 -13.74
CA SER A 77 4.71 -0.83 -13.78
C SER A 77 3.25 -0.74 -14.18
N GLU A 78 2.54 -1.85 -14.15
CA GLU A 78 1.15 -1.93 -14.57
C GLU A 78 0.25 -2.32 -13.41
N PHE A 79 -1.06 -2.15 -13.60
CA PHE A 79 -2.04 -2.60 -12.62
C PHE A 79 -1.99 -4.12 -12.51
N SER A 80 -2.03 -4.59 -11.28
CA SER A 80 -2.09 -6.02 -11.00
C SER A 80 -2.92 -6.23 -9.75
N SER A 81 -3.68 -7.31 -9.70
CA SER A 81 -4.46 -7.63 -8.51
C SER A 81 -4.57 -9.14 -8.35
N GLY A 82 -4.86 -9.58 -7.15
CA GLY A 82 -5.02 -11.00 -6.88
C GLY A 82 -4.98 -11.30 -5.41
N LYS A 83 -4.71 -12.55 -5.11
CA LYS A 83 -4.58 -13.04 -3.73
C LYS A 83 -3.17 -13.55 -3.52
N THR A 84 -2.64 -13.32 -2.35
CA THR A 84 -1.33 -13.86 -2.01
C THR A 84 -1.23 -14.04 -0.50
N VAL A 85 -0.13 -14.63 -0.08
CA VAL A 85 0.17 -14.85 1.32
C VAL A 85 1.40 -14.03 1.66
N LEU A 86 1.30 -13.24 2.71
CA LEU A 86 2.42 -12.45 3.18
C LEU A 86 2.90 -12.96 4.52
N GLN A 87 4.21 -12.92 4.72
CA GLN A 87 4.83 -13.25 5.99
C GLN A 87 4.74 -12.01 6.86
N ARG A 88 4.23 -12.15 8.07
CA ARG A 88 4.16 -11.02 8.99
C ARG A 88 5.56 -10.72 9.53
N PHE A 89 5.81 -9.44 9.72
CA PHE A 89 7.13 -9.01 10.23
C PHE A 89 7.31 -9.34 11.71
N ASP A 90 6.20 -9.54 12.44
CA ASP A 90 6.28 -9.81 13.88
C ASP A 90 6.51 -11.30 14.20
N GLY A 91 6.68 -12.12 13.19
CA GLY A 91 6.90 -13.54 13.40
C GLY A 91 5.67 -14.34 13.77
N ARG A 92 4.49 -13.73 13.68
CA ARG A 92 3.25 -14.41 14.05
C ARG A 92 2.58 -15.15 12.90
N GLY A 93 3.38 -15.59 11.96
CA GLY A 93 2.88 -16.42 10.87
C GLY A 93 2.59 -15.64 9.62
N GLN A 94 1.61 -16.08 8.89
CA GLN A 94 1.28 -15.57 7.58
C GLN A 94 -0.12 -15.01 7.55
N VAL A 95 -0.37 -14.11 6.62
CA VAL A 95 -1.70 -13.57 6.41
C VAL A 95 -2.03 -13.68 4.93
N GLU A 96 -3.23 -14.19 4.64
CA GLU A 96 -3.72 -14.22 3.27
C GLU A 96 -4.40 -12.91 2.99
N ILE A 97 -4.03 -12.29 1.88
CA ILE A 97 -4.58 -11.00 1.52
C ILE A 97 -5.05 -10.98 0.08
N PHE A 98 -5.93 -10.05 -0.17
CA PHE A 98 -6.26 -9.61 -1.50
C PHE A 98 -5.43 -8.35 -1.72
N TYR A 99 -4.84 -8.19 -2.90
CA TYR A 99 -4.04 -7.01 -3.19
C TYR A 99 -4.42 -6.41 -4.54
N ALA A 100 -4.19 -5.11 -4.67
CA ALA A 100 -4.24 -4.42 -5.95
C ALA A 100 -3.09 -3.43 -5.98
N THR A 101 -2.26 -3.52 -6.99
CA THR A 101 -1.09 -2.67 -7.16
C THR A 101 -1.23 -1.89 -8.46
N PHE A 102 -0.89 -0.63 -8.42
CA PHE A 102 -1.02 0.23 -9.59
C PHE A 102 0.01 1.35 -9.55
N PRO A 103 0.40 1.85 -10.73
CA PRO A 103 1.33 2.97 -10.77
C PRO A 103 0.66 4.26 -10.34
N THR A 104 1.41 5.11 -9.69
CA THR A 104 0.94 6.43 -9.26
C THR A 104 2.11 7.41 -9.34
N LYS A 105 1.85 8.65 -9.00
CA LYS A 105 2.87 9.68 -8.97
C LYS A 105 2.74 10.51 -7.71
N THR A 106 3.88 10.91 -7.18
CA THR A 106 3.91 11.82 -6.05
C THR A 106 4.94 12.89 -6.39
N ALA A 107 4.51 14.13 -6.36
CA ALA A 107 5.36 15.26 -6.74
C ALA A 107 6.00 15.06 -8.13
N GLY A 108 5.23 14.45 -9.04
CA GLY A 108 5.70 14.20 -10.41
C GLY A 108 6.60 12.99 -10.56
N MET A 109 6.98 12.33 -9.47
CA MET A 109 7.86 11.17 -9.52
C MET A 109 7.06 9.88 -9.52
N PRO A 110 7.53 8.86 -10.23
CA PRO A 110 6.80 7.60 -10.29
C PRO A 110 6.92 6.77 -9.01
N PHE A 111 5.81 6.25 -8.56
CA PHE A 111 5.74 5.33 -7.43
C PHE A 111 4.72 4.25 -7.75
N MET A 112 4.70 3.22 -6.95
CA MET A 112 3.65 2.21 -7.01
C MET A 112 2.85 2.26 -5.72
N ALA A 113 1.57 2.09 -5.83
CA ALA A 113 0.68 2.02 -4.67
C ALA A 113 0.06 0.64 -4.61
N THR A 114 -0.12 0.13 -3.41
CA THR A 114 -0.74 -1.17 -3.21
C THR A 114 -1.79 -1.06 -2.12
N VAL A 115 -2.96 -1.60 -2.41
CA VAL A 115 -4.03 -1.76 -1.42
C VAL A 115 -4.04 -3.22 -1.02
N ILE A 116 -4.08 -3.49 0.28
CA ILE A 116 -4.16 -4.87 0.78
C ILE A 116 -5.35 -5.00 1.73
N ALA A 117 -6.00 -6.14 1.69
CA ALA A 117 -7.11 -6.44 2.58
C ALA A 117 -7.02 -7.90 3.00
N PRO A 118 -7.17 -8.21 4.29
CA PRO A 118 -7.17 -9.61 4.72
C PRO A 118 -8.37 -10.35 4.13
N LEU A 119 -8.17 -11.61 3.83
CA LEU A 119 -9.24 -12.43 3.26
C LEU A 119 -10.21 -12.98 4.29
N SER A 120 -9.89 -12.89 5.53
CA SER A 120 -10.80 -13.45 6.55
C SER A 120 -11.10 -12.48 7.65
#